data_57dd4dfe1443640d621ee89aea85e6e2
#
_entry.id   57dd4dfe1443640d621ee89aea85e6e2
#
_cell.length_a   1.000
_cell.length_b   1.000
_cell.length_c   1.000
_cell.angle_alpha   90.00
_cell.angle_beta   90.00
_cell.angle_gamma   90.00
#
_symmetry.space_group_name_H-M   'P 1'
#
loop_
_entity.id
_entity.type
_entity.pdbx_description
1 polymer ?
#
loop_
_entity_poly.entity_id
_entity_poly.type
_entity_poly.pdbx_seq_one_letter_code
_entity_poly.pdbx_strand_id
1 'polypeptide(L)'
;IPAFGGFFITTLWIWFNNFRLPIISRKAGLSGLIVGMVLFAVVFSILGALKYLAFRTFSDFAVFVHQLWGFTEFTMVSLVGNGLHPLGNHFSPILFLFTPIYWLWTDPILIFFLQNAILALGALPIYWLAKDHLKSHTAAMLLSWCYLLYPALQQPATGDFHESHLIATPFLFAFYFLQKKSYVRFALFALLTLMCKEDSTLLIGMCGFYIWIK
;
A
#
# COMPACT_ATOMS: atom_id res chain seq x y z
N ILE A 1 -38.57 20.22 -15.22
CA ILE A 1 -37.49 19.34 -14.69
C ILE A 1 -36.26 19.28 -15.59
N PRO A 2 -36.29 19.44 -16.96
CA PRO A 2 -35.06 19.45 -17.75
C PRO A 2 -34.16 20.66 -17.56
N ALA A 3 -34.69 21.82 -17.17
CA ALA A 3 -33.91 23.05 -17.03
C ALA A 3 -32.89 23.05 -15.86
N PHE A 4 -33.18 22.35 -14.77
CA PHE A 4 -32.30 22.26 -13.61
C PHE A 4 -31.05 21.42 -13.88
N GLY A 5 -31.17 20.33 -14.64
CA GLY A 5 -30.02 19.48 -14.97
C GLY A 5 -29.00 20.20 -15.87
N GLY A 6 -29.49 20.99 -16.85
CA GLY A 6 -28.63 21.77 -17.72
C GLY A 6 -27.89 22.88 -16.99
N PHE A 7 -28.56 23.58 -16.04
CA PHE A 7 -27.92 24.61 -15.22
C PHE A 7 -26.83 24.02 -14.30
N PHE A 8 -27.09 22.89 -13.68
CA PHE A 8 -26.11 22.22 -12.79
C PHE A 8 -24.87 21.75 -13.57
N ILE A 9 -25.07 21.12 -14.73
CA ILE A 9 -23.97 20.66 -15.60
C ILE A 9 -23.14 21.84 -16.13
N THR A 10 -23.79 22.93 -16.60
CA THR A 10 -23.09 24.11 -17.09
C THR A 10 -22.34 24.84 -15.96
N THR A 11 -22.92 24.93 -14.77
CA THR A 11 -22.27 25.52 -13.59
C THR A 11 -21.04 24.70 -13.17
N LEU A 12 -21.17 23.38 -13.12
CA LEU A 12 -20.02 22.49 -12.88
C LEU A 12 -18.94 22.63 -13.95
N TRP A 13 -19.33 22.68 -15.23
CA TRP A 13 -18.41 22.83 -16.36
C TRP A 13 -17.64 24.17 -16.31
N ILE A 14 -18.33 25.29 -16.01
CA ILE A 14 -17.73 26.61 -15.83
C ILE A 14 -16.79 26.60 -14.61
N TRP A 15 -17.20 25.97 -13.50
CA TRP A 15 -16.40 25.84 -12.30
C TRP A 15 -15.13 25.02 -12.57
N PHE A 16 -15.23 23.86 -13.23
CA PHE A 16 -14.07 23.04 -13.61
C PHE A 16 -13.12 23.78 -14.57
N ASN A 17 -13.62 24.53 -15.54
CA ASN A 17 -12.78 25.28 -16.49
C ASN A 17 -12.04 26.46 -15.84
N ASN A 18 -12.63 27.04 -14.80
CA ASN A 18 -12.03 28.18 -14.06
C ASN A 18 -11.26 27.74 -12.81
N PHE A 19 -11.41 26.46 -12.40
CA PHE A 19 -10.71 25.94 -11.23
C PHE A 19 -9.23 25.76 -11.54
N ARG A 20 -8.43 26.66 -10.97
CA ARG A 20 -6.96 26.55 -11.02
C ARG A 20 -6.44 26.11 -9.66
N LEU A 21 -5.78 24.95 -9.64
CA LEU A 21 -5.06 24.53 -8.45
C LEU A 21 -3.96 25.54 -8.09
N PRO A 22 -3.81 25.92 -6.82
CA PRO A 22 -2.72 26.79 -6.40
C PRO A 22 -1.38 26.14 -6.76
N ILE A 23 -0.45 26.95 -7.26
CA ILE A 23 0.89 26.49 -7.62
C ILE A 23 1.72 26.43 -6.35
N ILE A 24 2.06 25.23 -5.89
CA ILE A 24 2.98 25.05 -4.77
C ILE A 24 4.38 24.69 -5.28
N SER A 25 5.40 25.04 -4.48
CA SER A 25 6.77 24.65 -4.77
C SER A 25 6.97 23.13 -4.65
N ARG A 26 8.01 22.61 -5.30
CA ARG A 26 8.40 21.20 -5.15
C ARG A 26 8.60 20.83 -3.68
N LYS A 27 9.25 21.68 -2.90
CA LYS A 27 9.50 21.44 -1.46
C LYS A 27 8.18 21.31 -0.70
N ALA A 28 7.25 22.23 -0.90
CA ALA A 28 5.93 22.19 -0.26
C ALA A 28 5.13 20.92 -0.65
N GLY A 29 5.15 20.54 -1.92
CA GLY A 29 4.49 19.31 -2.39
C GLY A 29 5.06 18.05 -1.77
N LEU A 30 6.40 17.94 -1.71
CA LEU A 30 7.06 16.79 -1.06
C LEU A 30 6.86 16.79 0.46
N SER A 31 6.94 17.95 1.13
CA SER A 31 6.67 18.03 2.56
C SER A 31 5.22 17.62 2.87
N GLY A 32 4.24 18.11 2.11
CA GLY A 32 2.84 17.70 2.27
C GLY A 32 2.63 16.19 2.05
N LEU A 33 3.31 15.60 1.07
CA LEU A 33 3.29 14.15 0.86
C LEU A 33 3.85 13.40 2.08
N ILE A 34 5.06 13.78 2.55
CA ILE A 34 5.72 13.11 3.69
C ILE A 34 4.85 13.24 4.95
N VAL A 35 4.30 14.42 5.22
CA VAL A 35 3.38 14.63 6.35
C VAL A 35 2.18 13.70 6.25
N GLY A 36 1.55 13.59 5.08
CA GLY A 36 0.43 12.68 4.85
C GLY A 36 0.80 11.22 5.10
N MET A 37 1.95 10.76 4.59
CA MET A 37 2.45 9.40 4.78
C MET A 37 2.73 9.09 6.27
N VAL A 38 3.40 10.01 6.97
CA VAL A 38 3.72 9.85 8.41
C VAL A 38 2.44 9.84 9.24
N LEU A 39 1.51 10.76 8.99
CA LEU A 39 0.22 10.78 9.68
C LEU A 39 -0.55 9.48 9.46
N PHE A 40 -0.64 9.01 8.20
CA PHE A 40 -1.28 7.73 7.90
C PHE A 40 -0.63 6.59 8.67
N ALA A 41 0.68 6.42 8.54
CA ALA A 41 1.40 5.32 9.18
C ALA A 41 1.24 5.34 10.71
N VAL A 42 1.40 6.50 11.35
CA VAL A 42 1.31 6.63 12.81
C VAL A 42 -0.11 6.41 13.30
N VAL A 43 -1.09 7.12 12.72
CA VAL A 43 -2.49 7.04 13.19
C VAL A 43 -3.03 5.63 13.06
N PHE A 44 -2.87 4.99 11.88
CA PHE A 44 -3.39 3.65 11.67
C PHE A 44 -2.62 2.58 12.44
N SER A 45 -1.33 2.76 12.69
CA SER A 45 -0.57 1.84 13.56
C SER A 45 -1.02 1.93 15.02
N ILE A 46 -1.29 3.13 15.52
CA ILE A 46 -1.86 3.32 16.86
C ILE A 46 -3.24 2.67 16.97
N LEU A 47 -4.10 2.87 15.95
CA LEU A 47 -5.42 2.23 15.94
C LEU A 47 -5.33 0.70 15.91
N GLY A 48 -4.42 0.13 15.13
CA GLY A 48 -4.13 -1.31 15.11
C GLY A 48 -3.62 -1.82 16.47
N ALA A 49 -2.67 -1.10 17.07
CA ALA A 49 -2.15 -1.43 18.40
C ALA A 49 -3.25 -1.38 19.47
N LEU A 50 -4.10 -0.36 19.48
CA LEU A 50 -5.24 -0.25 20.39
C LEU A 50 -6.25 -1.38 20.20
N LYS A 51 -6.50 -1.78 18.94
CA LYS A 51 -7.35 -2.93 18.63
C LYS A 51 -6.76 -4.23 19.21
N TYR A 52 -5.45 -4.44 19.06
CA TYR A 52 -4.74 -5.59 19.63
C TYR A 52 -4.82 -5.59 21.15
N LEU A 53 -4.51 -4.48 21.81
CA LEU A 53 -4.56 -4.35 23.27
C LEU A 53 -5.98 -4.52 23.83
N ALA A 54 -7.00 -4.22 23.03
CA ALA A 54 -8.41 -4.43 23.38
C ALA A 54 -8.91 -5.86 23.08
N PHE A 55 -8.03 -6.80 22.69
CA PHE A 55 -8.36 -8.18 22.32
C PHE A 55 -9.42 -8.27 21.19
N ARG A 56 -9.36 -7.37 20.20
CA ARG A 56 -10.30 -7.31 19.07
C ARG A 56 -9.69 -7.76 17.74
N THR A 57 -8.52 -8.36 17.76
CA THR A 57 -7.90 -8.98 16.59
C THR A 57 -8.48 -10.37 16.33
N PHE A 58 -8.51 -10.79 15.06
CA PHE A 58 -8.98 -12.11 14.66
C PHE A 58 -7.85 -13.14 14.67
N SER A 59 -8.22 -14.42 14.48
CA SER A 59 -7.30 -15.56 14.46
C SER A 59 -6.15 -15.41 13.46
N ASP A 60 -6.42 -14.81 12.30
CA ASP A 60 -5.44 -14.65 11.23
C ASP A 60 -4.24 -13.80 11.66
N PHE A 61 -4.47 -12.75 12.46
CA PHE A 61 -3.38 -11.98 13.05
C PHE A 61 -2.44 -12.86 13.88
N ALA A 62 -3.02 -13.75 14.71
CA ALA A 62 -2.22 -14.67 15.54
C ALA A 62 -1.40 -15.65 14.67
N VAL A 63 -1.95 -16.08 13.52
CA VAL A 63 -1.22 -16.94 12.58
C VAL A 63 0.03 -16.23 12.07
N PHE A 64 -0.09 -14.98 11.61
CA PHE A 64 1.06 -14.23 11.08
C PHE A 64 2.09 -13.87 12.15
N VAL A 65 1.64 -13.51 13.36
CA VAL A 65 2.52 -13.29 14.52
C VAL A 65 3.33 -14.56 14.83
N HIS A 66 2.64 -15.71 14.88
CA HIS A 66 3.28 -17.00 15.15
C HIS A 66 4.25 -17.41 14.02
N GLN A 67 3.91 -17.16 12.77
CA GLN A 67 4.81 -17.43 11.64
C GLN A 67 6.09 -16.59 11.73
N LEU A 68 5.98 -15.29 12.00
CA LEU A 68 7.15 -14.41 12.14
C LEU A 68 8.01 -14.82 13.33
N TRP A 69 7.39 -15.16 14.47
CA TRP A 69 8.10 -15.68 15.61
C TRP A 69 8.82 -17.00 15.27
N GLY A 70 8.13 -17.93 14.60
CA GLY A 70 8.72 -19.19 14.14
C GLY A 70 9.94 -18.97 13.24
N PHE A 71 9.89 -17.98 12.34
CA PHE A 71 11.05 -17.65 11.49
C PHE A 71 12.23 -17.10 12.29
N THR A 72 12.00 -16.37 13.40
CA THR A 72 13.09 -15.93 14.29
C THR A 72 13.74 -17.10 15.03
N GLU A 73 13.00 -18.15 15.31
CA GLU A 73 13.47 -19.39 15.95
C GLU A 73 13.94 -20.45 14.93
N PHE A 74 14.02 -20.10 13.64
CA PHE A 74 14.36 -21.01 12.55
C PHE A 74 13.42 -22.24 12.46
N THR A 75 12.18 -22.11 12.93
CA THR A 75 11.18 -23.17 12.84
C THR A 75 10.24 -22.92 11.67
N MET A 76 10.01 -23.95 10.87
CA MET A 76 9.11 -23.91 9.70
C MET A 76 7.82 -24.68 9.97
N VAL A 77 7.39 -24.75 11.22
CA VAL A 77 6.15 -25.42 11.62
C VAL A 77 5.19 -24.37 12.16
N SER A 78 4.01 -24.26 11.56
CA SER A 78 2.92 -23.47 12.11
C SER A 78 2.10 -24.34 13.06
N LEU A 79 2.14 -24.02 14.34
CA LEU A 79 1.28 -24.69 15.34
C LEU A 79 -0.19 -24.21 15.22
N VAL A 80 -0.39 -23.06 14.60
CA VAL A 80 -1.72 -22.49 14.32
C VAL A 80 -2.10 -22.88 12.88
N GLY A 81 -3.18 -23.60 12.70
CA GLY A 81 -3.61 -24.06 11.36
C GLY A 81 -3.16 -25.49 11.01
N ASN A 82 -3.30 -26.44 11.93
CA ASN A 82 -3.11 -27.88 11.71
C ASN A 82 -1.66 -28.33 11.44
N GLY A 83 -0.65 -27.60 11.90
CA GLY A 83 0.76 -28.00 11.75
C GLY A 83 1.29 -27.91 10.30
N LEU A 84 0.63 -27.16 9.44
CA LEU A 84 1.07 -26.92 8.07
C LEU A 84 2.34 -26.06 8.02
N HIS A 85 3.13 -26.27 6.99
CA HIS A 85 4.26 -25.37 6.69
C HIS A 85 3.76 -23.93 6.55
N PRO A 86 4.46 -22.91 7.08
CA PRO A 86 4.00 -21.51 7.03
C PRO A 86 3.64 -21.02 5.62
N LEU A 87 4.36 -21.49 4.60
CA LEU A 87 4.08 -21.17 3.19
C LEU A 87 3.06 -22.12 2.55
N GLY A 88 2.49 -23.09 3.31
CA GLY A 88 1.53 -24.06 2.81
C GLY A 88 0.09 -23.57 2.82
N ASN A 89 -0.23 -22.56 3.62
CA ASN A 89 -1.54 -21.89 3.59
C ASN A 89 -1.60 -20.86 2.46
N HIS A 90 -0.65 -19.93 2.46
CA HIS A 90 -0.42 -18.95 1.39
C HIS A 90 1.07 -18.86 1.09
N PHE A 91 1.41 -18.72 -0.20
CA PHE A 91 2.79 -18.51 -0.59
C PHE A 91 3.16 -17.03 -0.41
N SER A 92 3.66 -16.69 0.78
CA SER A 92 3.94 -15.31 1.21
C SER A 92 5.40 -15.12 1.66
N PRO A 93 6.39 -15.34 0.78
CA PRO A 93 7.82 -15.19 1.14
C PRO A 93 8.19 -13.79 1.62
N ILE A 94 7.36 -12.78 1.35
CA ILE A 94 7.57 -11.39 1.82
C ILE A 94 7.77 -11.31 3.34
N LEU A 95 7.18 -12.24 4.10
CA LEU A 95 7.29 -12.29 5.55
C LEU A 95 8.73 -12.54 6.02
N PHE A 96 9.56 -13.22 5.23
CA PHE A 96 10.99 -13.37 5.55
C PHE A 96 11.73 -12.03 5.60
N LEU A 97 11.28 -11.02 4.85
CA LEU A 97 11.88 -9.68 4.90
C LEU A 97 11.55 -8.94 6.21
N PHE A 98 10.49 -9.35 6.91
CA PHE A 98 10.11 -8.78 8.20
C PHE A 98 10.83 -9.45 9.36
N THR A 99 11.29 -10.69 9.18
CA THR A 99 11.95 -11.49 10.21
C THR A 99 13.13 -10.77 10.90
N PRO A 100 14.08 -10.13 10.19
CA PRO A 100 15.18 -9.44 10.84
C PRO A 100 14.72 -8.28 11.74
N ILE A 101 13.65 -7.57 11.33
CA ILE A 101 13.10 -6.45 12.11
C ILE A 101 12.34 -7.00 13.32
N TYR A 102 11.56 -8.06 13.12
CA TYR A 102 10.81 -8.72 14.20
C TYR A 102 11.74 -9.38 15.22
N TRP A 103 12.90 -9.85 14.80
CA TRP A 103 13.93 -10.40 15.69
C TRP A 103 14.51 -9.35 16.65
N LEU A 104 14.64 -8.10 16.20
CA LEU A 104 15.10 -6.98 17.02
C LEU A 104 14.02 -6.48 18.00
N TRP A 105 12.76 -6.60 17.62
CA TRP A 105 11.63 -6.19 18.44
C TRP A 105 10.47 -7.18 18.28
N THR A 106 10.50 -8.23 19.13
CA THR A 106 9.56 -9.35 19.09
C THR A 106 8.25 -8.97 19.78
N ASP A 107 7.54 -7.98 19.24
CA ASP A 107 6.23 -7.52 19.72
C ASP A 107 5.23 -7.55 18.56
N PRO A 108 4.05 -8.17 18.72
CA PRO A 108 3.01 -8.19 17.70
C PRO A 108 2.61 -6.81 17.18
N ILE A 109 2.70 -5.77 18.01
CA ILE A 109 2.38 -4.38 17.63
C ILE A 109 3.25 -3.88 16.48
N LEU A 110 4.51 -4.36 16.39
CA LEU A 110 5.43 -3.99 15.30
C LEU A 110 4.82 -4.26 13.92
N ILE A 111 4.03 -5.32 13.79
CA ILE A 111 3.45 -5.73 12.50
C ILE A 111 2.51 -4.66 11.95
N PHE A 112 1.74 -3.99 12.81
CA PHE A 112 0.89 -2.86 12.40
C PHE A 112 1.73 -1.69 11.88
N PHE A 113 2.86 -1.38 12.53
CA PHE A 113 3.76 -0.32 12.06
C PHE A 113 4.38 -0.66 10.70
N LEU A 114 4.82 -1.90 10.51
CA LEU A 114 5.37 -2.36 9.22
C LEU A 114 4.33 -2.30 8.11
N GLN A 115 3.13 -2.86 8.34
CA GLN A 115 2.04 -2.83 7.37
C GLN A 115 1.69 -1.39 6.98
N ASN A 116 1.43 -0.53 7.96
CA ASN A 116 0.96 0.83 7.70
C ASN A 116 2.05 1.74 7.10
N ALA A 117 3.32 1.53 7.47
CA ALA A 117 4.44 2.19 6.81
C ALA A 117 4.54 1.78 5.33
N ILE A 118 4.41 0.49 5.03
CA ILE A 118 4.44 -0.01 3.64
C ILE A 118 3.24 0.54 2.86
N LEU A 119 2.03 0.51 3.40
CA LEU A 119 0.85 1.08 2.75
C LEU A 119 1.03 2.58 2.46
N ALA A 120 1.56 3.34 3.43
CA ALA A 120 1.83 4.76 3.24
C ALA A 120 2.83 5.02 2.11
N LEU A 121 3.87 4.18 1.96
CA LEU A 121 4.87 4.29 0.90
C LEU A 121 4.27 4.20 -0.52
N GLY A 122 3.09 3.60 -0.69
CA GLY A 122 2.36 3.57 -1.96
C GLY A 122 1.98 4.96 -2.49
N ALA A 123 1.93 5.98 -1.62
CA ALA A 123 1.70 7.36 -2.03
C ALA A 123 2.84 7.96 -2.87
N LEU A 124 4.08 7.46 -2.73
CA LEU A 124 5.25 7.93 -3.48
C LEU A 124 5.12 7.70 -5.00
N PRO A 125 4.91 6.47 -5.49
CA PRO A 125 4.77 6.24 -6.92
C PRO A 125 3.57 6.97 -7.51
N ILE A 126 2.48 7.16 -6.76
CA ILE A 126 1.33 7.96 -7.19
C ILE A 126 1.74 9.42 -7.37
N TYR A 127 2.47 10.00 -6.40
CA TYR A 127 2.99 11.35 -6.52
C TYR A 127 3.87 11.51 -7.77
N TRP A 128 4.78 10.58 -8.00
CA TRP A 128 5.69 10.65 -9.14
C TRP A 128 4.94 10.52 -10.46
N LEU A 129 4.00 9.57 -10.59
CA LEU A 129 3.15 9.40 -11.78
C LEU A 129 2.33 10.66 -12.04
N ALA A 130 1.63 11.17 -11.03
CA ALA A 130 0.80 12.34 -11.16
C ALA A 130 1.63 13.58 -11.56
N LYS A 131 2.77 13.79 -10.90
CA LYS A 131 3.68 14.90 -11.22
C LYS A 131 4.23 14.79 -12.65
N ASP A 132 4.54 13.59 -13.12
CA ASP A 132 5.11 13.40 -14.46
C ASP A 132 4.07 13.63 -15.56
N HIS A 133 2.82 13.25 -15.34
CA HIS A 133 1.74 13.45 -16.30
C HIS A 133 1.10 14.84 -16.22
N LEU A 134 0.80 15.32 -15.02
CA LEU A 134 0.08 16.58 -14.83
C LEU A 134 0.98 17.81 -14.70
N LYS A 135 2.30 17.61 -14.58
CA LYS A 135 3.32 18.68 -14.40
C LYS A 135 3.04 19.63 -13.24
N SER A 136 2.25 19.21 -12.25
CA SER A 136 1.81 19.99 -11.10
C SER A 136 2.16 19.26 -9.80
N HIS A 137 2.89 19.93 -8.92
CA HIS A 137 3.19 19.41 -7.58
C HIS A 137 1.96 19.41 -6.68
N THR A 138 1.04 20.37 -6.88
CA THR A 138 -0.23 20.41 -6.15
C THR A 138 -1.10 19.22 -6.49
N ALA A 139 -1.31 18.97 -7.79
CA ALA A 139 -2.11 17.81 -8.23
C ALA A 139 -1.49 16.50 -7.78
N ALA A 140 -0.16 16.38 -7.85
CA ALA A 140 0.54 15.18 -7.39
C ALA A 140 0.35 14.94 -5.88
N MET A 141 0.48 15.97 -5.06
CA MET A 141 0.23 15.90 -3.62
C MET A 141 -1.23 15.51 -3.33
N LEU A 142 -2.19 16.18 -3.96
CA LEU A 142 -3.61 15.89 -3.74
C LEU A 142 -3.98 14.47 -4.13
N LEU A 143 -3.51 13.95 -5.27
CA LEU A 143 -3.77 12.56 -5.68
C LEU A 143 -3.13 11.56 -4.71
N SER A 144 -1.94 11.86 -4.18
CA SER A 144 -1.34 11.03 -3.13
C SER A 144 -2.16 11.03 -1.85
N TRP A 145 -2.74 12.18 -1.47
CA TRP A 145 -3.65 12.25 -0.34
C TRP A 145 -4.97 11.53 -0.61
N CYS A 146 -5.51 11.59 -1.84
CA CYS A 146 -6.67 10.78 -2.23
C CYS A 146 -6.40 9.28 -2.03
N TYR A 147 -5.20 8.80 -2.36
CA TYR A 147 -4.80 7.43 -2.10
C TYR A 147 -4.77 7.11 -0.59
N LEU A 148 -4.12 7.96 0.23
CA LEU A 148 -4.04 7.73 1.68
C LEU A 148 -5.43 7.82 2.36
N LEU A 149 -6.32 8.66 1.83
CA LEU A 149 -7.68 8.84 2.34
C LEU A 149 -8.68 7.85 1.72
N TYR A 150 -8.25 7.00 0.79
CA TYR A 150 -9.15 6.07 0.13
C TYR A 150 -9.64 4.99 1.11
N PRO A 151 -10.97 4.82 1.28
CA PRO A 151 -11.52 3.90 2.29
C PRO A 151 -11.06 2.46 2.13
N ALA A 152 -10.87 1.98 0.89
CA ALA A 152 -10.37 0.63 0.64
C ALA A 152 -8.90 0.43 1.03
N LEU A 153 -8.12 1.50 1.22
CA LEU A 153 -6.77 1.44 1.80
C LEU A 153 -6.83 1.53 3.33
N GLN A 154 -7.75 2.31 3.87
CA GLN A 154 -7.87 2.51 5.32
C GLN A 154 -8.46 1.29 6.02
N GLN A 155 -9.30 0.51 5.34
CA GLN A 155 -9.86 -0.73 5.89
C GLN A 155 -8.76 -1.74 6.26
N PRO A 156 -7.84 -2.13 5.37
CA PRO A 156 -6.68 -2.94 5.74
C PRO A 156 -5.79 -2.28 6.80
N ALA A 157 -5.61 -0.97 6.74
CA ALA A 157 -4.78 -0.23 7.69
C ALA A 157 -5.31 -0.28 9.14
N THR A 158 -6.63 -0.36 9.33
CA THR A 158 -7.30 -0.57 10.64
C THR A 158 -7.59 -2.03 10.93
N GLY A 159 -7.50 -2.87 9.93
CA GLY A 159 -7.76 -4.31 10.00
C GLY A 159 -6.63 -5.09 10.67
N ASP A 160 -6.80 -6.40 10.68
CA ASP A 160 -5.72 -7.31 11.04
C ASP A 160 -4.69 -7.36 9.91
N PHE A 161 -3.48 -7.77 10.26
CA PHE A 161 -2.44 -7.92 9.27
C PHE A 161 -2.79 -9.06 8.29
N HIS A 162 -2.63 -8.77 7.01
CA HIS A 162 -2.61 -9.77 5.94
C HIS A 162 -1.51 -9.42 4.93
N GLU A 163 -0.82 -10.44 4.44
CA GLU A 163 0.21 -10.30 3.41
C GLU A 163 -0.33 -9.69 2.11
N SER A 164 -1.59 -9.96 1.79
CA SER A 164 -2.29 -9.41 0.62
C SER A 164 -2.43 -7.89 0.66
N HIS A 165 -2.50 -7.28 1.84
CA HIS A 165 -2.56 -5.83 1.99
C HIS A 165 -1.28 -5.15 1.48
N LEU A 166 -0.14 -5.85 1.54
CA LEU A 166 1.14 -5.33 1.12
C LEU A 166 1.29 -5.22 -0.40
N ILE A 167 0.47 -5.95 -1.19
CA ILE A 167 0.55 -6.02 -2.66
C ILE A 167 0.50 -4.63 -3.31
N ALA A 168 -0.36 -3.74 -2.80
CA ALA A 168 -0.64 -2.45 -3.42
C ALA A 168 0.62 -1.60 -3.61
N THR A 169 1.47 -1.53 -2.61
CA THR A 169 2.67 -0.66 -2.63
C THR A 169 3.72 -1.14 -3.63
N PRO A 170 4.26 -2.36 -3.56
CA PRO A 170 5.26 -2.79 -4.53
C PRO A 170 4.69 -2.84 -5.95
N PHE A 171 3.40 -3.16 -6.13
CA PHE A 171 2.75 -3.10 -7.44
C PHE A 171 2.73 -1.67 -8.03
N LEU A 172 2.40 -0.65 -7.22
CA LEU A 172 2.44 0.74 -7.66
C LEU A 172 3.86 1.19 -8.05
N PHE A 173 4.89 0.77 -7.30
CA PHE A 173 6.28 1.01 -7.69
C PHE A 173 6.65 0.27 -8.97
N ALA A 174 6.25 -1.00 -9.12
CA ALA A 174 6.48 -1.77 -10.34
C ALA A 174 5.86 -1.05 -11.54
N PHE A 175 4.60 -0.64 -11.44
CA PHE A 175 3.91 0.09 -12.49
C PHE A 175 4.60 1.42 -12.84
N TYR A 176 5.03 2.20 -11.83
CA TYR A 176 5.79 3.42 -12.07
C TYR A 176 7.08 3.16 -12.84
N PHE A 177 7.88 2.17 -12.43
CA PHE A 177 9.14 1.86 -13.11
C PHE A 177 8.94 1.25 -14.50
N LEU A 178 7.84 0.52 -14.71
CA LEU A 178 7.43 0.08 -16.03
C LEU A 178 7.18 1.27 -16.97
N GLN A 179 6.41 2.29 -16.52
CA GLN A 179 6.17 3.52 -17.28
C GLN A 179 7.46 4.29 -17.59
N LYS A 180 8.45 4.19 -16.68
CA LYS A 180 9.79 4.78 -16.86
C LYS A 180 10.73 3.93 -17.72
N LYS A 181 10.29 2.77 -18.22
CA LYS A 181 11.12 1.79 -18.95
C LYS A 181 12.35 1.34 -18.15
N SER A 182 12.30 1.42 -16.82
CA SER A 182 13.37 0.98 -15.93
C SER A 182 13.14 -0.48 -15.54
N TYR A 183 13.44 -1.39 -16.45
CA TYR A 183 13.05 -2.79 -16.36
C TYR A 183 13.67 -3.53 -15.17
N VAL A 184 14.89 -3.18 -14.76
CA VAL A 184 15.53 -3.79 -13.56
C VAL A 184 14.74 -3.43 -12.30
N ARG A 185 14.36 -2.15 -12.12
CA ARG A 185 13.55 -1.71 -10.97
C ARG A 185 12.14 -2.27 -11.06
N PHE A 186 11.58 -2.32 -12.27
CA PHE A 186 10.29 -2.99 -12.48
C PHE A 186 10.36 -4.46 -12.01
N ALA A 187 11.37 -5.22 -12.45
CA ALA A 187 11.52 -6.62 -12.07
C ALA A 187 11.70 -6.80 -10.55
N LEU A 188 12.46 -5.92 -9.89
CA LEU A 188 12.62 -5.94 -8.43
C LEU A 188 11.27 -5.76 -7.71
N PHE A 189 10.50 -4.74 -8.08
CA PHE A 189 9.23 -4.47 -7.43
C PHE A 189 8.13 -5.45 -7.87
N ALA A 190 8.20 -5.99 -9.08
CA ALA A 190 7.36 -7.10 -9.51
C ALA A 190 7.62 -8.36 -8.67
N LEU A 191 8.89 -8.68 -8.41
CA LEU A 191 9.25 -9.78 -7.51
C LEU A 191 8.71 -9.55 -6.10
N LEU A 192 8.89 -8.36 -5.52
CA LEU A 192 8.33 -8.04 -4.21
C LEU A 192 6.79 -8.17 -4.19
N THR A 193 6.11 -7.81 -5.27
CA THR A 193 4.66 -8.00 -5.42
C THR A 193 4.30 -9.49 -5.40
N LEU A 194 5.03 -10.30 -6.18
CA LEU A 194 4.82 -11.75 -6.26
C LEU A 194 5.11 -12.47 -4.94
N MET A 195 6.01 -11.93 -4.13
CA MET A 195 6.33 -12.47 -2.80
C MET A 195 5.24 -12.19 -1.76
N CYS A 196 4.27 -11.30 -2.01
CA CYS A 196 3.22 -11.00 -1.06
C CYS A 196 2.19 -12.13 -0.98
N LYS A 197 1.69 -12.58 -2.13
CA LYS A 197 0.69 -13.64 -2.23
C LYS A 197 0.61 -14.19 -3.66
N GLU A 198 0.22 -15.45 -3.80
CA GLU A 198 0.14 -16.15 -5.09
C GLU A 198 -0.79 -15.50 -6.13
N ASP A 199 -1.91 -14.90 -5.70
CA ASP A 199 -2.88 -14.22 -6.58
C ASP A 199 -2.32 -12.92 -7.21
N SER A 200 -1.26 -12.36 -6.66
CA SER A 200 -0.56 -11.21 -7.25
C SER A 200 0.10 -11.51 -8.61
N THR A 201 0.26 -12.79 -8.95
CA THR A 201 0.78 -13.24 -10.26
C THR A 201 -0.09 -12.72 -11.41
N LEU A 202 -1.41 -12.63 -11.21
CA LEU A 202 -2.33 -12.11 -12.21
C LEU A 202 -2.05 -10.62 -12.52
N LEU A 203 -1.78 -9.81 -11.48
CA LEU A 203 -1.46 -8.40 -11.65
C LEU A 203 -0.17 -8.19 -12.44
N ILE A 204 0.87 -8.96 -12.11
CA ILE A 204 2.15 -8.88 -12.82
C ILE A 204 2.04 -9.46 -14.23
N GLY A 205 1.26 -10.53 -14.42
CA GLY A 205 0.94 -11.06 -15.74
C GLY A 205 0.26 -10.02 -16.65
N MET A 206 -0.65 -9.21 -16.13
CA MET A 206 -1.28 -8.11 -16.85
C MET A 206 -0.28 -7.01 -17.25
N CYS A 207 0.75 -6.75 -16.42
CA CYS A 207 1.84 -5.85 -16.81
C CYS A 207 2.66 -6.42 -17.98
N GLY A 208 2.91 -7.74 -18.00
CA GLY A 208 3.56 -8.42 -19.14
C GLY A 208 2.74 -8.29 -20.42
N PHE A 209 1.43 -8.52 -20.34
CA PHE A 209 0.51 -8.34 -21.45
C PHE A 209 0.48 -6.90 -21.97
N TYR A 210 0.50 -5.91 -21.08
CA TYR A 210 0.61 -4.50 -21.44
C TYR A 210 1.90 -4.19 -22.19
N ILE A 211 3.04 -4.77 -21.79
CA ILE A 211 4.31 -4.60 -22.50
C ILE A 211 4.24 -5.19 -23.91
N TRP A 212 3.58 -6.34 -24.06
CA TRP A 212 3.49 -7.06 -25.33
C TRP A 212 2.63 -6.33 -26.37
N ILE A 213 1.57 -5.62 -25.93
CA ILE A 213 0.69 -4.85 -26.83
C ILE A 213 1.30 -3.50 -27.25
N LYS A 214 2.21 -2.92 -26.45
CA LYS A 214 2.78 -1.59 -26.65
C LYS A 214 4.05 -1.61 -27.49
#